data_48b29ffb3f4861645348ed8679f916f0
#
_entry.id   48b29ffb3f4861645348ed8679f916f0
#
_cell.length_a   1.000
_cell.length_b   1.000
_cell.length_c   1.000
_cell.angle_alpha   90.00
_cell.angle_beta   90.00
_cell.angle_gamma   90.00
#
_symmetry.space_group_name_H-M   'P 1'
#
loop_
_entity.id
_entity.type
_entity.pdbx_description
1 polymer ?
#
loop_
_entity_poly.entity_id
_entity_poly.type
_entity_poly.pdbx_seq_one_letter_code
_entity_poly.pdbx_strand_id
1 'polypeptide(L)'
;PLAFGGLALLDRLLAGASARQRLGRGFVVGLALFIPTISWITQLTFPGYLVATLVFAVFLGVVALAVPPHDGRRVALVGAWVLGESLRSAWPFGGVPLSLLAVGQVAGPLATVARVGGVLLIGLATVAVGTALSALFTAERRAAAVALGAAVLLLVLSIVAPQGDPTGETIDIAYVQGGGPQGTR
;
A
#
# COMPACT_ATOMS: atom_id res chain seq x y z
N PRO A 1 -1.80 -10.12 7.26
CA PRO A 1 -1.93 -9.64 8.66
C PRO A 1 -0.85 -8.63 9.05
N LEU A 2 0.41 -8.83 8.68
CA LEU A 2 1.54 -7.97 9.08
C LEU A 2 1.39 -6.51 8.65
N ALA A 3 0.83 -6.26 7.46
CA ALA A 3 0.60 -4.90 6.96
C ALA A 3 -0.29 -4.08 7.89
N PHE A 4 -1.37 -4.67 8.41
CA PHE A 4 -2.28 -3.97 9.32
C PHE A 4 -1.58 -3.58 10.64
N GLY A 5 -0.80 -4.50 11.21
CA GLY A 5 -0.01 -4.23 12.42
C GLY A 5 1.06 -3.15 12.19
N GLY A 6 1.77 -3.22 11.06
CA GLY A 6 2.76 -2.22 10.66
C GLY A 6 2.16 -0.82 10.49
N LEU A 7 0.99 -0.72 9.85
CA LEU A 7 0.27 0.55 9.67
C LEU A 7 -0.28 1.10 10.99
N ALA A 8 -0.78 0.23 11.89
CA ALA A 8 -1.20 0.62 13.23
C ALA A 8 -0.02 1.18 14.04
N LEU A 9 1.14 0.53 13.95
CA LEU A 9 2.37 1.01 14.60
C LEU A 9 2.83 2.35 14.02
N LEU A 10 2.81 2.49 12.68
CA LEU A 10 3.17 3.75 12.01
C LEU A 10 2.26 4.89 12.49
N ASP A 11 0.93 4.72 12.51
CA ASP A 11 0.01 5.73 13.00
C ASP A 11 0.38 6.19 14.41
N ARG A 12 0.70 5.25 15.31
CA ARG A 12 1.12 5.58 16.66
C ARG A 12 2.46 6.30 16.73
N LEU A 13 3.41 5.89 15.93
CA LEU A 13 4.72 6.54 15.85
C LEU A 13 4.64 7.97 15.31
N LEU A 14 3.64 8.30 14.50
CA LEU A 14 3.45 9.66 13.98
C LEU A 14 2.76 10.60 14.96
N ALA A 15 2.09 10.08 16.00
CA ALA A 15 1.40 10.89 17.02
C ALA A 15 2.38 11.77 17.80
N GLY A 16 2.10 13.07 17.84
CA GLY A 16 2.92 14.07 18.56
C GLY A 16 4.35 14.24 18.03
N ALA A 17 4.69 13.60 16.90
CA ALA A 17 6.04 13.61 16.36
C ALA A 17 6.37 14.91 15.63
N SER A 18 7.60 15.43 15.80
CA SER A 18 8.10 16.56 15.01
C SER A 18 8.23 16.19 13.53
N ALA A 19 8.32 17.18 12.64
CA ALA A 19 8.47 16.95 11.20
C ALA A 19 9.68 16.05 10.87
N ARG A 20 10.83 16.31 11.51
CA ARG A 20 12.04 15.50 11.34
C ARG A 20 11.84 14.06 11.80
N GLN A 21 11.14 13.86 12.91
CA GLN A 21 10.83 12.52 13.42
C GLN A 21 9.88 11.77 12.49
N ARG A 22 8.84 12.44 11.96
CA ARG A 22 7.90 11.83 11.01
C ARG A 22 8.62 11.40 9.74
N LEU A 23 9.43 12.27 9.15
CA LEU A 23 10.25 11.94 7.98
C LEU A 23 11.15 10.72 8.26
N GLY A 24 11.90 10.74 9.35
CA GLY A 24 12.83 9.65 9.70
C GLY A 24 12.11 8.33 9.99
N ARG A 25 10.99 8.37 10.73
CA ARG A 25 10.19 7.17 11.03
C ARG A 25 9.56 6.59 9.78
N GLY A 26 9.01 7.43 8.91
CA GLY A 26 8.48 7.00 7.61
C GLY A 26 9.57 6.38 6.74
N PHE A 27 10.75 6.97 6.69
CA PHE A 27 11.90 6.43 5.96
C PHE A 27 12.32 5.04 6.47
N VAL A 28 12.43 4.87 7.80
CA VAL A 28 12.77 3.56 8.41
C VAL A 28 11.70 2.52 8.11
N VAL A 29 10.41 2.89 8.20
CA VAL A 29 9.31 1.99 7.81
C VAL A 29 9.39 1.65 6.32
N GLY A 30 9.78 2.60 5.47
CA GLY A 30 10.04 2.38 4.06
C GLY A 30 11.15 1.36 3.83
N LEU A 31 12.28 1.50 4.51
CA LEU A 31 13.36 0.51 4.44
C LEU A 31 12.87 -0.89 4.86
N ALA A 32 12.16 -0.99 5.99
CA ALA A 32 11.63 -2.24 6.49
C ALA A 32 10.63 -2.90 5.51
N LEU A 33 9.90 -2.10 4.74
CA LEU A 33 8.97 -2.59 3.71
C LEU A 33 9.73 -2.99 2.43
N PHE A 34 10.59 -2.11 1.90
CA PHE A 34 11.14 -2.29 0.56
C PHE A 34 12.34 -3.23 0.51
N ILE A 35 13.16 -3.32 1.57
CA ILE A 35 14.28 -4.27 1.62
C ILE A 35 13.82 -5.72 1.28
N PRO A 36 12.81 -6.30 1.95
CA PRO A 36 12.39 -7.65 1.63
C PRO A 36 11.52 -7.74 0.36
N THR A 37 10.67 -6.74 0.09
CA THR A 37 9.65 -6.89 -0.96
C THR A 37 10.17 -6.68 -2.38
N ILE A 38 11.29 -5.96 -2.55
CA ILE A 38 11.94 -5.79 -3.85
C ILE A 38 13.31 -6.47 -3.93
N SER A 39 13.62 -7.37 -2.98
CA SER A 39 14.92 -8.09 -2.94
C SER A 39 15.23 -8.88 -4.22
N TRP A 40 14.21 -9.32 -4.94
CA TRP A 40 14.37 -9.99 -6.24
C TRP A 40 15.12 -9.15 -7.28
N ILE A 41 15.15 -7.81 -7.16
CA ILE A 41 15.91 -6.92 -8.05
C ILE A 41 17.43 -7.19 -7.94
N THR A 42 17.90 -7.77 -6.83
CA THR A 42 19.32 -8.17 -6.68
C THR A 42 19.76 -9.16 -7.75
N GLN A 43 18.83 -9.95 -8.29
CA GLN A 43 19.10 -10.90 -9.38
C GLN A 43 19.33 -10.19 -10.72
N LEU A 44 18.84 -8.98 -10.88
CA LEU A 44 19.08 -8.13 -12.07
C LEU A 44 20.31 -7.24 -11.86
N THR A 45 20.34 -6.51 -10.75
CA THR A 45 21.42 -5.58 -10.41
C THR A 45 21.39 -5.23 -8.92
N PHE A 46 22.49 -5.48 -8.21
CA PHE A 46 22.59 -5.12 -6.80
C PHE A 46 22.61 -3.59 -6.57
N PRO A 47 23.35 -2.78 -7.34
CA PRO A 47 23.26 -1.32 -7.21
C PRO A 47 21.86 -0.77 -7.48
N GLY A 48 21.15 -1.31 -8.48
CA GLY A 48 19.77 -0.91 -8.79
C GLY A 48 18.80 -1.22 -7.64
N TYR A 49 18.96 -2.36 -6.98
CA TYR A 49 18.21 -2.70 -5.77
C TYR A 49 18.43 -1.67 -4.65
N LEU A 50 19.66 -1.29 -4.37
CA LEU A 50 19.95 -0.30 -3.34
C LEU A 50 19.31 1.05 -3.64
N VAL A 51 19.49 1.55 -4.89
CA VAL A 51 18.90 2.82 -5.32
C VAL A 51 17.38 2.79 -5.23
N ALA A 52 16.74 1.74 -5.76
CA ALA A 52 15.28 1.61 -5.70
C ALA A 52 14.76 1.56 -4.26
N THR A 53 15.42 0.80 -3.39
CA THR A 53 15.06 0.71 -1.96
C THR A 53 15.11 2.08 -1.28
N LEU A 54 16.20 2.83 -1.49
CA LEU A 54 16.38 4.15 -0.89
C LEU A 54 15.35 5.16 -1.43
N VAL A 55 15.16 5.21 -2.75
CA VAL A 55 14.17 6.10 -3.38
C VAL A 55 12.77 5.81 -2.85
N PHE A 56 12.35 4.55 -2.81
CA PHE A 56 11.03 4.19 -2.31
C PHE A 56 10.88 4.44 -0.79
N ALA A 57 11.94 4.26 -0.01
CA ALA A 57 11.93 4.62 1.41
C ALA A 57 11.76 6.14 1.62
N VAL A 58 12.35 6.98 0.75
CA VAL A 58 12.13 8.42 0.77
C VAL A 58 10.67 8.77 0.51
N PHE A 59 9.99 8.10 -0.44
CA PHE A 59 8.55 8.31 -0.65
C PHE A 59 7.75 8.08 0.63
N LEU A 60 8.03 7.01 1.37
CA LEU A 60 7.35 6.76 2.65
C LEU A 60 7.72 7.80 3.73
N GLY A 61 8.95 8.28 3.71
CA GLY A 61 9.37 9.42 4.55
C GLY A 61 8.53 10.66 4.25
N VAL A 62 8.33 10.99 2.97
CA VAL A 62 7.52 12.14 2.53
C VAL A 62 6.03 11.94 2.85
N VAL A 63 5.50 10.73 2.64
CA VAL A 63 4.13 10.36 3.07
C VAL A 63 3.96 10.61 4.56
N ALA A 64 4.87 10.13 5.39
CA ALA A 64 4.81 10.32 6.84
C ALA A 64 4.99 11.79 7.26
N LEU A 65 5.80 12.56 6.54
CA LEU A 65 5.97 14.00 6.75
C LEU A 65 4.68 14.78 6.46
N ALA A 66 3.93 14.41 5.43
CA ALA A 66 2.67 15.04 5.05
C ALA A 66 1.53 14.80 6.07
N VAL A 67 1.66 13.78 6.92
CA VAL A 67 0.65 13.44 7.93
C VAL A 67 0.78 14.37 9.15
N PRO A 68 -0.27 15.10 9.58
CA PRO A 68 -0.22 15.94 10.77
C PRO A 68 -0.04 15.10 12.04
N PRO A 69 0.64 15.62 13.09
CA PRO A 69 0.90 14.84 14.30
C PRO A 69 -0.29 14.78 15.27
N HIS A 70 -1.36 15.51 14.99
CA HIS A 70 -2.53 15.71 15.87
C HIS A 70 -3.83 15.24 15.19
N ASP A 71 -4.86 16.06 15.32
CA ASP A 71 -6.19 15.79 14.76
C ASP A 71 -6.12 15.58 13.23
N GLY A 72 -6.98 14.70 12.75
CA GLY A 72 -7.00 14.32 11.32
C GLY A 72 -5.86 13.41 10.87
N ARG A 73 -4.90 13.06 11.75
CA ARG A 73 -3.74 12.23 11.41
C ARG A 73 -4.11 10.96 10.63
N ARG A 74 -5.11 10.23 11.09
CA ARG A 74 -5.50 8.95 10.46
C ARG A 74 -6.07 9.14 9.06
N VAL A 75 -6.93 10.12 8.89
CA VAL A 75 -7.49 10.45 7.57
C VAL A 75 -6.37 10.93 6.64
N ALA A 76 -5.49 11.77 7.14
CA ALA A 76 -4.33 12.24 6.37
C ALA A 76 -3.37 11.09 6.02
N LEU A 77 -3.17 10.11 6.91
CA LEU A 77 -2.33 8.94 6.62
C LEU A 77 -2.91 8.10 5.49
N VAL A 78 -4.23 7.87 5.50
CA VAL A 78 -4.93 7.16 4.41
C VAL A 78 -4.73 7.89 3.08
N GLY A 79 -5.02 9.20 3.04
CA GLY A 79 -4.89 10.00 1.82
C GLY A 79 -3.44 10.14 1.34
N ALA A 80 -2.52 10.44 2.25
CA ALA A 80 -1.10 10.58 1.92
C ALA A 80 -0.48 9.26 1.43
N TRP A 81 -0.91 8.12 1.98
CA TRP A 81 -0.45 6.81 1.51
C TRP A 81 -0.89 6.54 0.08
N VAL A 82 -2.19 6.70 -0.22
CA VAL A 82 -2.74 6.48 -1.57
C VAL A 82 -2.06 7.41 -2.58
N LEU A 83 -1.91 8.69 -2.23
CA LEU A 83 -1.19 9.64 -3.08
C LEU A 83 0.27 9.23 -3.27
N GLY A 84 0.96 8.80 -2.22
CA GLY A 84 2.33 8.32 -2.27
C GLY A 84 2.48 7.07 -3.16
N GLU A 85 1.57 6.10 -3.06
CA GLU A 85 1.56 4.93 -3.96
C GLU A 85 1.29 5.34 -5.42
N SER A 86 0.36 6.26 -5.66
CA SER A 86 0.07 6.77 -7.00
C SER A 86 1.28 7.45 -7.62
N LEU A 87 1.91 8.36 -6.89
CA LEU A 87 3.10 9.07 -7.35
C LEU A 87 4.27 8.10 -7.60
N ARG A 88 4.50 7.17 -6.69
CA ARG A 88 5.56 6.17 -6.81
C ARG A 88 5.33 5.22 -7.99
N SER A 89 4.09 4.93 -8.31
CA SER A 89 3.75 4.12 -9.48
C SER A 89 3.98 4.84 -10.81
N ALA A 90 3.96 6.17 -10.80
CA ALA A 90 4.19 6.98 -12.00
C ALA A 90 5.66 7.41 -12.16
N TRP A 91 6.38 7.66 -11.05
CA TRP A 91 7.73 8.20 -11.02
C TRP A 91 8.53 7.60 -9.84
N PRO A 92 9.85 7.37 -9.97
CA PRO A 92 10.75 7.72 -11.08
C PRO A 92 10.83 6.66 -12.19
N PHE A 93 10.30 5.46 -11.97
CA PHE A 93 10.50 4.30 -12.84
C PHE A 93 9.38 4.09 -13.88
N GLY A 94 8.58 5.12 -14.15
CA GLY A 94 7.69 5.14 -15.31
C GLY A 94 6.63 4.04 -15.35
N GLY A 95 5.82 3.91 -14.29
CA GLY A 95 4.69 2.97 -14.30
C GLY A 95 5.01 1.55 -13.84
N VAL A 96 6.09 1.36 -13.08
CA VAL A 96 6.39 0.08 -12.43
C VAL A 96 5.88 0.07 -10.99
N PRO A 97 4.67 -0.45 -10.71
CA PRO A 97 4.02 -0.41 -9.40
C PRO A 97 4.59 -1.51 -8.48
N LEU A 98 5.82 -1.34 -8.03
CA LEU A 98 6.48 -2.30 -7.14
C LEU A 98 5.95 -2.18 -5.70
N SER A 99 5.69 -3.33 -5.08
CA SER A 99 5.39 -3.45 -3.64
C SER A 99 4.25 -2.56 -3.16
N LEU A 100 3.14 -2.51 -3.92
CA LEU A 100 1.90 -1.89 -3.45
C LEU A 100 1.30 -2.72 -2.31
N LEU A 101 0.65 -2.06 -1.34
CA LEU A 101 -0.09 -2.76 -0.28
C LEU A 101 -1.14 -3.73 -0.83
N ALA A 102 -1.73 -3.41 -1.96
CA ALA A 102 -2.72 -4.23 -2.65
C ALA A 102 -2.21 -5.63 -2.98
N VAL A 103 -0.94 -5.77 -3.37
CA VAL A 103 -0.34 -7.08 -3.69
C VAL A 103 -0.38 -8.01 -2.49
N GLY A 104 -0.20 -7.49 -1.28
CA GLY A 104 -0.31 -8.28 -0.04
C GLY A 104 -1.74 -8.69 0.33
N GLN A 105 -2.76 -8.21 -0.41
CA GLN A 105 -4.17 -8.50 -0.17
C GLN A 105 -4.80 -9.43 -1.22
N VAL A 106 -4.04 -9.89 -2.22
CA VAL A 106 -4.57 -10.69 -3.35
C VAL A 106 -5.31 -11.96 -2.89
N ALA A 107 -4.85 -12.61 -1.83
CA ALA A 107 -5.50 -13.78 -1.25
C ALA A 107 -6.50 -13.42 -0.11
N GLY A 108 -6.73 -12.13 0.15
CA GLY A 108 -7.57 -11.66 1.24
C GLY A 108 -8.93 -11.12 0.78
N PRO A 109 -9.85 -10.87 1.72
CA PRO A 109 -11.18 -10.37 1.38
C PRO A 109 -11.17 -8.99 0.71
N LEU A 110 -10.14 -8.17 0.97
CA LEU A 110 -10.01 -6.85 0.37
C LEU A 110 -9.67 -6.90 -1.13
N ALA A 111 -9.28 -8.05 -1.68
CA ALA A 111 -9.00 -8.18 -3.12
C ALA A 111 -10.21 -7.78 -4.00
N THR A 112 -11.44 -8.10 -3.54
CA THR A 112 -12.66 -7.78 -4.28
C THR A 112 -12.88 -6.28 -4.45
N VAL A 113 -12.31 -5.44 -3.56
CA VAL A 113 -12.39 -3.97 -3.62
C VAL A 113 -11.77 -3.43 -4.91
N ALA A 114 -10.89 -4.19 -5.57
CA ALA A 114 -10.35 -3.86 -6.88
C ALA A 114 -11.44 -3.59 -7.94
N ARG A 115 -12.60 -4.25 -7.84
CA ARG A 115 -13.73 -4.07 -8.78
C ARG A 115 -14.29 -2.66 -8.78
N VAL A 116 -14.18 -1.96 -7.66
CA VAL A 116 -14.75 -0.61 -7.48
C VAL A 116 -13.75 0.48 -7.85
N GLY A 117 -12.48 0.32 -7.46
CA GLY A 117 -11.50 1.39 -7.67
C GLY A 117 -10.06 0.90 -7.80
N GLY A 118 -9.88 -0.33 -8.26
CA GLY A 118 -8.55 -0.86 -8.57
C GLY A 118 -7.65 -1.02 -7.35
N VAL A 119 -6.36 -1.12 -7.60
CA VAL A 119 -5.33 -1.39 -6.59
C VAL A 119 -5.21 -0.29 -5.54
N LEU A 120 -5.46 0.96 -5.91
CA LEU A 120 -5.37 2.09 -4.99
C LEU A 120 -6.45 2.05 -3.91
N LEU A 121 -7.65 1.59 -4.26
CA LEU A 121 -8.74 1.46 -3.30
C LEU A 121 -8.51 0.29 -2.32
N ILE A 122 -7.85 -0.79 -2.76
CA ILE A 122 -7.37 -1.85 -1.86
C ILE A 122 -6.34 -1.27 -0.87
N GLY A 123 -5.39 -0.46 -1.36
CA GLY A 123 -4.41 0.24 -0.52
C GLY A 123 -5.10 1.11 0.52
N LEU A 124 -6.07 1.94 0.09
CA LEU A 124 -6.89 2.78 0.97
C LEU A 124 -7.55 1.96 2.07
N ALA A 125 -8.27 0.89 1.71
CA ALA A 125 -8.97 0.03 2.67
C ALA A 125 -7.97 -0.62 3.66
N THR A 126 -6.79 -1.03 3.18
CA THR A 126 -5.75 -1.63 4.00
C THR A 126 -5.22 -0.62 5.04
N VAL A 127 -4.94 0.63 4.62
CA VAL A 127 -4.48 1.68 5.56
C VAL A 127 -5.61 2.05 6.53
N ALA A 128 -6.85 2.15 6.08
CA ALA A 128 -8.01 2.44 6.93
C ALA A 128 -8.15 1.38 8.04
N VAL A 129 -8.06 0.09 7.71
CA VAL A 129 -8.09 -0.99 8.72
C VAL A 129 -6.90 -0.89 9.68
N GLY A 130 -5.69 -0.60 9.18
CA GLY A 130 -4.51 -0.41 10.03
C GLY A 130 -4.67 0.75 11.01
N THR A 131 -5.18 1.90 10.55
CA THR A 131 -5.46 3.06 11.41
C THR A 131 -6.60 2.80 12.40
N ALA A 132 -7.60 2.01 12.01
CA ALA A 132 -8.67 1.58 12.91
C ALA A 132 -8.14 0.70 14.05
N LEU A 133 -7.24 -0.23 13.76
CA LEU A 133 -6.57 -1.02 14.80
C LEU A 133 -5.80 -0.12 15.76
N SER A 134 -5.06 0.88 15.27
CA SER A 134 -4.40 1.86 16.12
C SER A 134 -5.40 2.60 17.01
N ALA A 135 -6.55 3.01 16.48
CA ALA A 135 -7.59 3.72 17.21
C ALA A 135 -8.22 2.86 18.33
N LEU A 136 -8.37 1.55 18.12
CA LEU A 136 -8.83 0.64 19.16
C LEU A 136 -7.87 0.58 20.34
N PHE A 137 -6.56 0.57 20.09
CA PHE A 137 -5.54 0.58 21.14
C PHE A 137 -5.42 1.91 21.89
N THR A 138 -5.95 3.00 21.33
CA THR A 138 -5.98 4.33 21.98
C THR A 138 -7.35 4.67 22.54
N ALA A 139 -8.29 3.71 22.61
CA ALA A 139 -9.67 3.87 23.05
C ALA A 139 -10.48 4.92 22.26
N GLU A 140 -10.02 5.31 21.08
CA GLU A 140 -10.71 6.23 20.17
C GLU A 140 -11.78 5.50 19.34
N ARG A 141 -12.78 4.97 20.03
CA ARG A 141 -13.79 4.06 19.43
C ARG A 141 -14.52 4.65 18.22
N ARG A 142 -14.79 5.98 18.24
CA ARG A 142 -15.45 6.63 17.10
C ARG A 142 -14.59 6.60 15.84
N ALA A 143 -13.30 6.91 15.95
CA ALA A 143 -12.38 6.88 14.82
C ALA A 143 -12.22 5.44 14.28
N ALA A 144 -12.12 4.46 15.17
CA ALA A 144 -12.09 3.04 14.78
C ALA A 144 -13.37 2.63 14.04
N ALA A 145 -14.54 3.00 14.57
CA ALA A 145 -15.83 2.66 13.96
C ALA A 145 -15.99 3.27 12.56
N VAL A 146 -15.59 4.54 12.38
CA VAL A 146 -15.64 5.22 11.07
C VAL A 146 -14.73 4.53 10.07
N ALA A 147 -13.48 4.25 10.44
CA ALA A 147 -12.51 3.63 9.54
C ALA A 147 -12.89 2.18 9.17
N LEU A 148 -13.35 1.39 10.14
CA LEU A 148 -13.85 0.02 9.89
C LEU A 148 -15.15 0.06 9.08
N GLY A 149 -16.07 0.97 9.39
CA GLY A 149 -17.30 1.14 8.64
C GLY A 149 -17.05 1.48 7.18
N ALA A 150 -16.09 2.37 6.90
CA ALA A 150 -15.67 2.69 5.54
C ALA A 150 -15.07 1.47 4.82
N ALA A 151 -14.22 0.70 5.48
CA ALA A 151 -13.64 -0.51 4.90
C ALA A 151 -14.70 -1.58 4.62
N VAL A 152 -15.66 -1.78 5.54
CA VAL A 152 -16.79 -2.70 5.35
C VAL A 152 -17.70 -2.23 4.22
N LEU A 153 -18.01 -0.92 4.15
CA LEU A 153 -18.81 -0.37 3.06
C LEU A 153 -18.16 -0.63 1.70
N LEU A 154 -16.85 -0.37 1.58
CA LEU A 154 -16.09 -0.67 0.35
C LEU A 154 -16.15 -2.15 0.00
N LEU A 155 -16.04 -3.02 0.99
CA LEU A 155 -16.14 -4.47 0.78
C LEU A 155 -17.54 -4.85 0.29
N VAL A 156 -18.61 -4.35 0.92
CA VAL A 156 -19.99 -4.60 0.49
C VAL A 156 -20.21 -4.09 -0.93
N LEU A 157 -19.82 -2.85 -1.22
CA LEU A 157 -19.93 -2.28 -2.56
C LEU A 157 -19.19 -3.14 -3.59
N SER A 158 -18.03 -3.69 -3.24
CA SER A 158 -17.25 -4.55 -4.14
C SER A 158 -17.91 -5.90 -4.41
N ILE A 159 -18.66 -6.42 -3.46
CA ILE A 159 -19.39 -7.69 -3.62
C ILE A 159 -20.60 -7.50 -4.54
N VAL A 160 -21.33 -6.38 -4.38
CA VAL A 160 -22.53 -6.08 -5.19
C VAL A 160 -22.22 -5.40 -6.52
N ALA A 161 -20.96 -4.95 -6.73
CA ALA A 161 -20.53 -4.35 -7.97
C ALA A 161 -20.70 -5.32 -9.16
N PRO A 162 -21.13 -4.84 -10.32
CA PRO A 162 -21.26 -5.67 -11.52
C PRO A 162 -19.96 -6.42 -11.83
N GLN A 163 -20.10 -7.71 -12.17
CA GLN A 163 -18.95 -8.57 -12.49
C GLN A 163 -18.75 -8.75 -14.02
N GLY A 164 -19.67 -8.21 -14.80
CA GLY A 164 -19.79 -8.49 -16.22
C GLY A 164 -20.41 -9.87 -16.44
N ASP A 165 -21.14 -10.00 -17.54
CA ASP A 165 -21.71 -11.27 -17.98
C ASP A 165 -20.80 -11.89 -19.03
N PRO A 166 -20.72 -13.23 -19.11
CA PRO A 166 -20.03 -13.92 -20.19
C PRO A 166 -20.65 -13.51 -21.53
N THR A 167 -19.87 -12.98 -22.44
CA THR A 167 -20.35 -12.58 -23.77
C THR A 167 -20.65 -13.78 -24.69
N GLY A 168 -20.19 -14.97 -24.30
CA GLY A 168 -20.25 -16.17 -25.15
C GLY A 168 -19.21 -16.16 -26.29
N GLU A 169 -18.47 -15.08 -26.45
CA GLU A 169 -17.39 -15.01 -27.42
C GLU A 169 -16.14 -15.70 -26.88
N THR A 170 -15.51 -16.50 -27.71
CA THR A 170 -14.24 -17.14 -27.40
C THR A 170 -13.11 -16.40 -28.11
N ILE A 171 -12.05 -16.08 -27.36
CA ILE A 171 -10.84 -15.46 -27.88
C ILE A 171 -9.72 -16.49 -27.76
N ASP A 172 -9.10 -16.84 -28.90
CA ASP A 172 -7.91 -17.67 -28.90
C ASP A 172 -6.70 -16.84 -28.48
N ILE A 173 -6.12 -17.17 -27.31
CA ILE A 173 -4.96 -16.47 -26.76
C ILE A 173 -3.76 -17.42 -26.78
N ALA A 174 -2.71 -17.03 -27.52
CA ALA A 174 -1.42 -17.69 -27.43
C ALA A 174 -0.57 -16.99 -26.36
N TYR A 175 -0.23 -17.72 -25.31
CA TYR A 175 0.70 -17.24 -24.28
C TYR A 175 2.10 -17.74 -24.61
N VAL A 176 3.02 -16.82 -24.95
CA VAL A 176 4.41 -17.15 -25.26
C VAL A 176 5.30 -16.57 -24.16
N GLN A 177 5.82 -17.43 -23.32
CA GLN A 177 6.86 -17.03 -22.35
C GLN A 177 8.24 -17.13 -23.01
N GLY A 178 8.71 -16.01 -23.54
CA GLY A 178 10.06 -15.89 -24.11
C GLY A 178 11.11 -15.58 -23.05
N GLY A 179 11.43 -16.52 -22.18
CA GLY A 179 12.46 -16.31 -21.17
C GLY A 179 13.13 -17.62 -20.78
N GLY A 180 14.41 -17.76 -21.10
CA GLY A 180 15.29 -18.75 -20.49
C GLY A 180 15.73 -18.31 -19.08
N PRO A 181 16.50 -19.12 -18.34
CA PRO A 181 17.06 -18.72 -17.06
C PRO A 181 17.91 -17.47 -17.26
N GLN A 182 17.43 -16.35 -16.73
CA GLN A 182 18.17 -15.08 -16.71
C GLN A 182 19.26 -15.17 -15.64
N GLY A 183 20.29 -15.94 -15.92
CA GLY A 183 21.52 -15.90 -15.17
C GLY A 183 22.52 -15.05 -15.94
N THR A 184 22.94 -13.96 -15.38
CA THR A 184 24.22 -13.35 -15.78
C THR A 184 25.31 -14.36 -15.43
N ARG A 185 25.82 -15.06 -16.44
CA ARG A 185 27.09 -15.77 -16.34
C ARG A 185 28.22 -14.78 -16.56
#